data_d36ce099ba10ea4a3cb63576b7869d70
#
_entry.id   d36ce099ba10ea4a3cb63576b7869d70
#
_cell.length_a   1.000
_cell.length_b   1.000
_cell.length_c   1.000
_cell.angle_alpha   90.00
_cell.angle_beta   90.00
_cell.angle_gamma   90.00
#
_symmetry.space_group_name_H-M   'P 1'
#
loop_
_entity.id
_entity.type
_entity.pdbx_description
1 polymer ?
#
loop_
_entity_poly.entity_id
_entity_poly.type
_entity_poly.pdbx_seq_one_letter_code
_entity_poly.pdbx_strand_id
1 'polypeptide(L)'
;MKLSTLVLSSMLLLSSCTQPEAEQQPSSLQEAYEGAFLVGSAVNDAIVSGMDKASQEVVLRHFNTITPENVMKAGPINPQPGVYNFAPADAFVDFGEEHDLFIVGHTLVWHNQTPAWFFQDEQGNPNTREAQIERLRSHIETVAGRYAGRVHAWDVVNEVIDNDGSYRPTTWVNGIGDGDTLVKLAFTFAGEYAPNTELYYNDFNAWRPAKRDGIVRLVRLLQEEGIRIDGVGMQGHWGLNYPKTAYIEAAIDSFAALGVKVMITELDVDVLPLTKEGQIIGSVMSSDQFQLEEFKTFLDPYADGLPDDVQQELAARYAELFGIFYRKRDKIDRVTLWGVHDGMSWKNGYPVPGRTNYPLLFDRDRQAKPAVDAIIAVPQHTATR
;
A
#
# COMPACT_ATOMS: atom_id res chain seq x y z
N MET A 1 67.65 46.70 -48.91
CA MET A 1 66.65 47.06 -47.85
C MET A 1 65.43 46.20 -48.12
N LYS A 2 65.19 45.15 -47.30
CA LYS A 2 63.98 44.29 -47.35
C LYS A 2 63.23 44.54 -46.08
N LEU A 3 62.03 45.11 -46.20
CA LEU A 3 61.05 45.23 -45.06
C LEU A 3 60.36 43.90 -44.91
N SER A 4 60.47 43.38 -43.68
CA SER A 4 59.65 42.19 -43.25
C SER A 4 58.46 42.69 -42.51
N THR A 5 57.26 42.37 -43.01
CA THR A 5 55.98 42.67 -42.32
C THR A 5 55.62 41.53 -41.38
N LEU A 6 55.53 41.87 -40.15
CA LEU A 6 55.04 40.92 -39.04
C LEU A 6 53.51 40.97 -39.06
N VAL A 7 52.89 39.81 -39.31
CA VAL A 7 51.42 39.62 -39.16
C VAL A 7 51.18 39.04 -37.75
N LEU A 8 50.52 39.82 -36.90
CA LEU A 8 50.06 39.39 -35.61
C LEU A 8 48.69 38.72 -35.76
N SER A 9 48.64 37.41 -35.54
CA SER A 9 47.40 36.63 -35.57
C SER A 9 46.80 36.65 -34.17
N SER A 10 45.70 37.39 -33.96
CA SER A 10 44.95 37.41 -32.70
C SER A 10 44.00 36.19 -32.65
N MET A 11 44.31 35.25 -31.81
CA MET A 11 43.46 34.10 -31.52
C MET A 11 42.38 34.53 -30.51
N LEU A 12 41.13 34.70 -30.96
CA LEU A 12 39.94 34.86 -30.09
C LEU A 12 39.61 33.49 -29.48
N LEU A 13 39.83 33.35 -28.16
CA LEU A 13 39.32 32.28 -27.38
C LEU A 13 37.80 32.53 -27.13
N LEU A 14 36.95 31.85 -27.85
CA LEU A 14 35.52 31.75 -27.55
C LEU A 14 35.35 30.83 -26.33
N SER A 15 35.22 31.43 -25.13
CA SER A 15 34.72 30.73 -23.95
C SER A 15 33.26 30.38 -24.18
N SER A 16 32.99 29.12 -24.49
CA SER A 16 31.65 28.55 -24.49
C SER A 16 31.18 28.45 -23.01
N CYS A 17 30.40 29.42 -22.55
CA CYS A 17 29.61 29.26 -21.33
C CYS A 17 28.49 28.26 -21.64
N THR A 18 28.70 27.00 -21.32
CA THR A 18 27.58 26.05 -21.14
C THR A 18 26.76 26.54 -19.96
N GLN A 19 25.59 27.12 -20.23
CA GLN A 19 24.57 27.30 -19.21
C GLN A 19 24.23 25.89 -18.65
N PRO A 20 24.13 25.72 -17.35
CA PRO A 20 23.61 24.48 -16.80
C PRO A 20 22.20 24.29 -17.41
N GLU A 21 21.98 23.13 -18.03
CA GLU A 21 20.63 22.71 -18.41
C GLU A 21 19.74 22.86 -17.16
N ALA A 22 18.66 23.62 -17.29
CA ALA A 22 17.68 23.71 -16.23
C ALA A 22 17.19 22.29 -15.99
N GLU A 23 17.40 21.75 -14.79
CA GLU A 23 16.87 20.45 -14.39
C GLU A 23 15.37 20.47 -14.69
N GLN A 24 14.95 19.60 -15.59
CA GLN A 24 13.56 19.49 -15.99
C GLN A 24 12.78 18.98 -14.77
N GLN A 25 11.75 19.69 -14.33
CA GLN A 25 10.96 19.28 -13.18
C GLN A 25 10.31 17.92 -13.47
N PRO A 26 10.27 17.01 -12.46
CA PRO A 26 9.61 15.71 -12.60
C PRO A 26 8.17 15.88 -13.08
N SER A 27 7.77 15.07 -14.04
CA SER A 27 6.43 15.10 -14.65
C SER A 27 5.50 14.03 -14.07
N SER A 28 6.04 13.16 -13.21
CA SER A 28 5.30 12.05 -12.60
C SER A 28 5.76 11.77 -11.15
N LEU A 29 4.96 11.00 -10.42
CA LEU A 29 5.30 10.61 -9.05
C LEU A 29 6.53 9.70 -9.00
N GLN A 30 6.60 8.70 -9.89
CA GLN A 30 7.75 7.78 -9.93
C GLN A 30 9.06 8.50 -10.24
N GLU A 31 9.05 9.51 -11.14
CA GLU A 31 10.23 10.35 -11.42
C GLU A 31 10.61 11.20 -10.22
N ALA A 32 9.64 11.81 -9.53
CA ALA A 32 9.90 12.68 -8.38
C ALA A 32 10.56 11.94 -7.21
N TYR A 33 10.31 10.63 -7.07
CA TYR A 33 10.84 9.80 -5.99
C TYR A 33 11.89 8.78 -6.44
N GLU A 34 12.40 8.93 -7.66
CA GLU A 34 13.49 8.08 -8.16
C GLU A 34 14.69 8.11 -7.20
N GLY A 35 15.21 6.93 -6.86
CA GLY A 35 16.31 6.79 -5.90
C GLY A 35 15.93 7.03 -4.42
N ALA A 36 14.67 7.35 -4.11
CA ALA A 36 14.17 7.48 -2.73
C ALA A 36 13.39 6.24 -2.29
N PHE A 37 12.27 5.96 -2.95
CA PHE A 37 11.42 4.79 -2.70
C PHE A 37 10.48 4.57 -3.88
N LEU A 38 9.92 3.37 -4.01
CA LEU A 38 8.91 3.07 -5.02
C LEU A 38 7.58 3.75 -4.70
N VAL A 39 6.89 4.24 -5.72
CA VAL A 39 5.53 4.79 -5.60
C VAL A 39 4.56 3.93 -6.38
N GLY A 40 3.48 3.50 -5.76
CA GLY A 40 2.55 2.54 -6.36
C GLY A 40 1.08 2.77 -6.12
N SER A 41 0.30 1.88 -6.69
CA SER A 41 -1.15 1.86 -6.50
C SER A 41 -1.70 0.44 -6.43
N ALA A 42 -2.78 0.26 -5.67
CA ALA A 42 -3.64 -0.91 -5.82
C ALA A 42 -4.40 -0.81 -7.14
N VAL A 43 -4.48 -1.93 -7.87
CA VAL A 43 -5.14 -2.02 -9.17
C VAL A 43 -6.15 -3.17 -9.20
N ASN A 44 -7.21 -3.01 -10.02
CA ASN A 44 -8.24 -4.01 -10.22
C ASN A 44 -8.23 -4.59 -11.64
N ASP A 45 -9.09 -5.57 -11.90
CA ASP A 45 -9.17 -6.28 -13.19
C ASP A 45 -9.48 -5.35 -14.36
N ALA A 46 -10.28 -4.30 -14.17
CA ALA A 46 -10.63 -3.37 -15.25
C ALA A 46 -9.42 -2.58 -15.74
N ILE A 47 -8.51 -2.22 -14.82
CA ILE A 47 -7.25 -1.54 -15.14
C ILE A 47 -6.30 -2.51 -15.84
N VAL A 48 -6.08 -3.67 -15.26
CA VAL A 48 -5.16 -4.70 -15.78
C VAL A 48 -5.57 -5.17 -17.18
N SER A 49 -6.85 -5.41 -17.41
CA SER A 49 -7.37 -5.86 -18.72
C SER A 49 -7.45 -4.75 -19.77
N GLY A 50 -7.19 -3.49 -19.42
CA GLY A 50 -7.35 -2.34 -20.31
C GLY A 50 -8.79 -1.93 -20.58
N MET A 51 -9.76 -2.45 -19.84
CA MET A 51 -11.14 -1.96 -19.89
C MET A 51 -11.25 -0.53 -19.35
N ASP A 52 -10.48 -0.18 -18.30
CA ASP A 52 -10.30 1.18 -17.83
C ASP A 52 -8.92 1.72 -18.28
N LYS A 53 -8.83 2.08 -19.57
CA LYS A 53 -7.59 2.61 -20.17
C LYS A 53 -7.11 3.89 -19.51
N ALA A 54 -8.01 4.77 -19.12
CA ALA A 54 -7.63 6.04 -18.53
C ALA A 54 -6.92 5.82 -17.17
N SER A 55 -7.42 4.92 -16.34
CA SER A 55 -6.73 4.54 -15.11
C SER A 55 -5.43 3.76 -15.37
N GLN A 56 -5.39 2.91 -16.41
CA GLN A 56 -4.17 2.23 -16.82
C GLN A 56 -3.06 3.21 -17.23
N GLU A 57 -3.39 4.26 -18.00
CA GLU A 57 -2.46 5.33 -18.38
C GLU A 57 -1.93 6.09 -17.16
N VAL A 58 -2.78 6.36 -16.16
CA VAL A 58 -2.34 6.96 -14.88
C VAL A 58 -1.36 6.03 -14.16
N VAL A 59 -1.66 4.72 -14.10
CA VAL A 59 -0.76 3.73 -13.46
C VAL A 59 0.61 3.75 -14.13
N LEU A 60 0.66 3.59 -15.43
CA LEU A 60 1.92 3.49 -16.18
C LEU A 60 2.73 4.81 -16.17
N ARG A 61 2.07 5.95 -16.03
CA ARG A 61 2.75 7.24 -15.94
C ARG A 61 3.31 7.54 -14.56
N HIS A 62 2.58 7.22 -13.49
CA HIS A 62 2.89 7.73 -12.16
C HIS A 62 3.46 6.70 -11.20
N PHE A 63 3.32 5.41 -11.47
CA PHE A 63 3.65 4.34 -10.53
C PHE A 63 4.65 3.34 -11.11
N ASN A 64 5.54 2.85 -10.27
CA ASN A 64 6.52 1.81 -10.58
C ASN A 64 6.35 0.54 -9.72
N THR A 65 5.27 0.46 -8.94
CA THR A 65 4.87 -0.74 -8.20
C THR A 65 3.35 -0.87 -8.16
N ILE A 66 2.86 -2.12 -8.16
CA ILE A 66 1.43 -2.43 -8.11
C ILE A 66 1.12 -3.51 -7.07
N THR A 67 -0.07 -3.41 -6.49
CA THR A 67 -0.67 -4.39 -5.57
C THR A 67 -2.06 -4.78 -6.09
N PRO A 68 -2.45 -6.07 -6.11
CA PRO A 68 -3.78 -6.46 -6.57
C PRO A 68 -4.81 -6.10 -5.50
N GLU A 69 -5.88 -5.38 -5.87
CA GLU A 69 -6.91 -5.00 -4.90
C GLU A 69 -7.60 -6.22 -4.28
N ASN A 70 -7.94 -7.24 -5.09
CA ASN A 70 -8.71 -8.40 -4.62
C ASN A 70 -8.27 -9.75 -5.18
N VAL A 71 -7.76 -9.86 -6.40
CA VAL A 71 -7.66 -11.12 -7.15
C VAL A 71 -6.74 -12.18 -6.53
N MET A 72 -5.83 -11.80 -5.65
CA MET A 72 -4.92 -12.73 -4.94
C MET A 72 -5.37 -13.04 -3.51
N LYS A 73 -6.49 -12.50 -3.03
CA LYS A 73 -7.05 -12.88 -1.74
C LYS A 73 -7.63 -14.31 -1.79
N ALA A 74 -7.68 -14.98 -0.65
CA ALA A 74 -8.06 -16.39 -0.58
C ALA A 74 -9.42 -16.70 -1.21
N GLY A 75 -10.42 -15.84 -1.04
CA GLY A 75 -11.76 -16.05 -1.61
C GLY A 75 -11.77 -16.05 -3.12
N PRO A 76 -11.30 -15.00 -3.80
CA PRO A 76 -11.22 -14.96 -5.26
C PRO A 76 -10.37 -16.06 -5.87
N ILE A 77 -9.20 -16.37 -5.26
CA ILE A 77 -8.25 -17.30 -5.86
C ILE A 77 -8.55 -18.76 -5.57
N ASN A 78 -9.11 -19.08 -4.39
CA ASN A 78 -9.40 -20.44 -3.94
C ASN A 78 -10.79 -20.54 -3.29
N PRO A 79 -11.88 -20.36 -4.07
CA PRO A 79 -13.25 -20.25 -3.54
C PRO A 79 -13.79 -21.55 -2.93
N GLN A 80 -13.28 -22.71 -3.34
CA GLN A 80 -13.70 -24.03 -2.88
C GLN A 80 -12.49 -24.96 -2.76
N PRO A 81 -12.58 -26.03 -1.95
CA PRO A 81 -11.50 -27.00 -1.82
C PRO A 81 -11.00 -27.53 -3.17
N GLY A 82 -9.71 -27.37 -3.46
CA GLY A 82 -9.08 -27.83 -4.69
C GLY A 82 -9.49 -27.06 -5.96
N VAL A 83 -10.30 -26.02 -5.85
CA VAL A 83 -10.70 -25.16 -6.99
C VAL A 83 -9.95 -23.85 -6.94
N TYR A 84 -9.13 -23.61 -7.95
CA TYR A 84 -8.35 -22.38 -8.07
C TYR A 84 -8.75 -21.57 -9.31
N ASN A 85 -8.97 -20.27 -9.11
CA ASN A 85 -9.24 -19.31 -10.18
C ASN A 85 -8.02 -18.39 -10.34
N PHE A 86 -7.01 -18.86 -11.06
CA PHE A 86 -5.76 -18.11 -11.26
C PHE A 86 -5.83 -17.08 -12.38
N ALA A 87 -6.77 -17.18 -13.32
CA ALA A 87 -6.74 -16.34 -14.50
C ALA A 87 -6.68 -14.83 -14.23
N PRO A 88 -7.45 -14.24 -13.27
CA PRO A 88 -7.30 -12.82 -12.95
C PRO A 88 -5.94 -12.49 -12.28
N ALA A 89 -5.44 -13.37 -11.42
CA ALA A 89 -4.15 -13.18 -10.76
C ALA A 89 -2.97 -13.35 -11.74
N ASP A 90 -3.08 -14.30 -12.69
CA ASP A 90 -2.12 -14.45 -13.78
C ASP A 90 -2.06 -13.17 -14.64
N ALA A 91 -3.20 -12.64 -15.05
CA ALA A 91 -3.28 -11.40 -15.83
C ALA A 91 -2.67 -10.21 -15.08
N PHE A 92 -2.86 -10.12 -13.75
CA PHE A 92 -2.23 -9.09 -12.93
C PHE A 92 -0.69 -9.21 -12.92
N VAL A 93 -0.17 -10.42 -12.77
CA VAL A 93 1.28 -10.66 -12.77
C VAL A 93 1.87 -10.40 -14.17
N ASP A 94 1.21 -10.89 -15.22
CA ASP A 94 1.62 -10.65 -16.62
C ASP A 94 1.67 -9.15 -16.92
N PHE A 95 0.66 -8.38 -16.48
CA PHE A 95 0.65 -6.92 -16.61
C PHE A 95 1.83 -6.25 -15.91
N GLY A 96 2.15 -6.68 -14.69
CA GLY A 96 3.30 -6.15 -13.96
C GLY A 96 4.63 -6.45 -14.64
N GLU A 97 4.81 -7.67 -15.17
CA GLU A 97 6.01 -8.08 -15.91
C GLU A 97 6.12 -7.36 -17.26
N GLU A 98 5.02 -7.20 -18.00
CA GLU A 98 4.99 -6.49 -19.30
C GLU A 98 5.45 -5.03 -19.19
N HIS A 99 5.18 -4.41 -18.02
CA HIS A 99 5.48 -2.99 -17.80
C HIS A 99 6.62 -2.73 -16.82
N ASP A 100 7.44 -3.75 -16.49
CA ASP A 100 8.60 -3.64 -15.58
C ASP A 100 8.22 -3.06 -14.19
N LEU A 101 7.01 -3.37 -13.67
CA LEU A 101 6.54 -2.90 -12.38
C LEU A 101 6.97 -3.84 -11.25
N PHE A 102 7.27 -3.29 -10.08
CA PHE A 102 7.46 -4.10 -8.89
C PHE A 102 6.10 -4.66 -8.43
N ILE A 103 5.99 -5.98 -8.40
CA ILE A 103 4.73 -6.70 -8.15
C ILE A 103 4.65 -7.15 -6.70
N VAL A 104 3.61 -6.73 -6.00
CA VAL A 104 3.29 -7.17 -4.63
C VAL A 104 2.11 -8.11 -4.66
N GLY A 105 2.25 -9.30 -4.06
CA GLY A 105 1.13 -10.21 -3.82
C GLY A 105 0.39 -9.84 -2.54
N HIS A 106 -0.92 -9.70 -2.60
CA HIS A 106 -1.76 -9.35 -1.47
C HIS A 106 -3.02 -10.22 -1.46
N THR A 107 -3.22 -11.06 -0.50
CA THR A 107 -2.42 -11.45 0.66
C THR A 107 -2.59 -12.97 0.89
N LEU A 108 -1.58 -13.65 1.44
CA LEU A 108 -1.65 -15.11 1.64
C LEU A 108 -2.58 -15.49 2.80
N VAL A 109 -2.48 -14.77 3.94
CA VAL A 109 -3.26 -15.07 5.15
C VAL A 109 -3.96 -13.82 5.66
N TRP A 110 -5.29 -13.82 5.61
CA TRP A 110 -6.14 -12.77 6.17
C TRP A 110 -7.44 -13.37 6.70
N HIS A 111 -8.02 -12.78 7.73
CA HIS A 111 -9.26 -13.28 8.34
C HIS A 111 -10.51 -12.88 7.55
N ASN A 112 -10.43 -11.79 6.76
CA ASN A 112 -11.50 -11.39 5.85
C ASN A 112 -11.31 -12.03 4.46
N GLN A 113 -12.36 -12.13 3.69
CA GLN A 113 -12.37 -12.71 2.34
C GLN A 113 -11.69 -14.10 2.24
N THR A 114 -11.69 -14.85 3.37
CA THR A 114 -11.27 -16.26 3.40
C THR A 114 -12.53 -17.14 3.48
N PRO A 115 -12.74 -18.05 2.52
CA PRO A 115 -13.92 -18.91 2.50
C PRO A 115 -14.04 -19.79 3.74
N ALA A 116 -15.29 -20.04 4.16
CA ALA A 116 -15.57 -20.84 5.37
C ALA A 116 -14.95 -22.25 5.33
N TRP A 117 -14.81 -22.83 4.14
CA TRP A 117 -14.22 -24.16 3.98
C TRP A 117 -12.78 -24.27 4.50
N PHE A 118 -12.04 -23.18 4.60
CA PHE A 118 -10.72 -23.19 5.23
C PHE A 118 -10.78 -23.61 6.71
N PHE A 119 -11.91 -23.38 7.37
CA PHE A 119 -12.11 -23.52 8.81
C PHE A 119 -13.08 -24.63 9.20
N GLN A 120 -13.75 -25.24 8.21
CA GLN A 120 -14.83 -26.21 8.45
C GLN A 120 -14.60 -27.49 7.64
N ASP A 121 -15.04 -28.63 8.19
CA ASP A 121 -15.14 -29.90 7.45
C ASP A 121 -16.32 -29.89 6.46
N GLU A 122 -16.51 -30.98 5.73
CA GLU A 122 -17.60 -31.15 4.75
C GLU A 122 -18.99 -31.08 5.39
N GLN A 123 -19.12 -31.32 6.68
CA GLN A 123 -20.36 -31.24 7.45
C GLN A 123 -20.58 -29.85 8.06
N GLY A 124 -19.65 -28.91 7.89
CA GLY A 124 -19.73 -27.55 8.43
C GLY A 124 -19.25 -27.44 9.90
N ASN A 125 -18.66 -28.51 10.48
CA ASN A 125 -18.09 -28.44 11.80
C ASN A 125 -16.68 -27.80 11.75
N PRO A 126 -16.21 -27.16 12.83
CA PRO A 126 -14.84 -26.65 12.88
C PRO A 126 -13.81 -27.74 12.58
N ASN A 127 -12.82 -27.41 11.77
CA ASN A 127 -11.70 -28.30 11.47
C ASN A 127 -10.87 -28.62 12.70
N THR A 128 -10.18 -29.76 12.67
CA THR A 128 -9.08 -30.00 13.60
C THR A 128 -7.94 -29.01 13.31
N ARG A 129 -7.11 -28.78 14.32
CA ARG A 129 -5.91 -27.93 14.21
C ARG A 129 -5.00 -28.42 13.08
N GLU A 130 -4.76 -29.72 12.98
CA GLU A 130 -3.91 -30.34 11.97
C GLU A 130 -4.47 -30.11 10.55
N ALA A 131 -5.77 -30.27 10.36
CA ALA A 131 -6.42 -30.02 9.08
C ALA A 131 -6.31 -28.53 8.70
N GLN A 132 -6.42 -27.62 9.65
CA GLN A 132 -6.30 -26.18 9.37
C GLN A 132 -4.86 -25.79 9.04
N ILE A 133 -3.86 -26.38 9.71
CA ILE A 133 -2.43 -26.20 9.36
C ILE A 133 -2.15 -26.71 7.94
N GLU A 134 -2.69 -27.88 7.59
CA GLU A 134 -2.49 -28.43 6.25
C GLU A 134 -3.15 -27.56 5.16
N ARG A 135 -4.34 -27.00 5.42
CA ARG A 135 -4.98 -26.06 4.49
C ARG A 135 -4.21 -24.76 4.35
N LEU A 136 -3.64 -24.24 5.43
CA LEU A 136 -2.74 -23.09 5.40
C LEU A 136 -1.50 -23.38 4.54
N ARG A 137 -0.85 -24.53 4.77
CA ARG A 137 0.32 -24.98 4.00
C ARG A 137 -0.02 -25.09 2.52
N SER A 138 -1.06 -25.88 2.18
CA SER A 138 -1.46 -26.13 0.79
C SER A 138 -1.84 -24.84 0.05
N HIS A 139 -2.51 -23.90 0.72
CA HIS A 139 -2.83 -22.61 0.14
C HIS A 139 -1.58 -21.79 -0.18
N ILE A 140 -0.65 -21.66 0.77
CA ILE A 140 0.59 -20.90 0.57
C ILE A 140 1.47 -21.59 -0.49
N GLU A 141 1.65 -22.92 -0.42
CA GLU A 141 2.37 -23.70 -1.43
C GLU A 141 1.83 -23.44 -2.84
N THR A 142 0.52 -23.54 -2.99
CA THR A 142 -0.12 -23.41 -4.31
C THR A 142 -0.07 -21.98 -4.83
N VAL A 143 -0.37 -20.99 -3.99
CA VAL A 143 -0.46 -19.60 -4.43
C VAL A 143 0.92 -18.95 -4.52
N ALA A 144 1.71 -18.97 -3.45
CA ALA A 144 3.03 -18.36 -3.47
C ALA A 144 4.00 -19.13 -4.38
N GLY A 145 3.91 -20.45 -4.40
CA GLY A 145 4.71 -21.30 -5.29
C GLY A 145 4.45 -21.06 -6.77
N ARG A 146 3.16 -20.82 -7.17
CA ARG A 146 2.81 -20.48 -8.55
C ARG A 146 3.54 -19.24 -9.06
N TYR A 147 3.67 -18.22 -8.20
CA TYR A 147 4.25 -16.93 -8.57
C TYR A 147 5.69 -16.75 -8.08
N ALA A 148 6.35 -17.83 -7.64
CA ALA A 148 7.74 -17.79 -7.22
C ALA A 148 8.66 -17.29 -8.36
N GLY A 149 9.43 -16.24 -8.08
CA GLY A 149 10.30 -15.59 -9.08
C GLY A 149 9.59 -14.59 -10.01
N ARG A 150 8.26 -14.41 -9.90
CA ARG A 150 7.46 -13.46 -10.67
C ARG A 150 6.89 -12.33 -9.78
N VAL A 151 6.48 -12.66 -8.56
CA VAL A 151 6.06 -11.70 -7.54
C VAL A 151 7.28 -11.32 -6.70
N HIS A 152 7.49 -10.03 -6.51
CA HIS A 152 8.68 -9.49 -5.82
C HIS A 152 8.53 -9.52 -4.29
N ALA A 153 7.31 -9.35 -3.79
CA ALA A 153 7.00 -9.32 -2.37
C ALA A 153 5.62 -9.91 -2.08
N TRP A 154 5.43 -10.57 -0.93
CA TRP A 154 4.13 -11.02 -0.43
C TRP A 154 3.79 -10.38 0.91
N ASP A 155 2.56 -9.87 1.04
CA ASP A 155 1.92 -9.71 2.33
C ASP A 155 1.54 -11.11 2.83
N VAL A 156 2.41 -11.70 3.67
CA VAL A 156 2.24 -13.10 4.14
C VAL A 156 1.10 -13.21 5.12
N VAL A 157 1.09 -12.33 6.13
CA VAL A 157 0.03 -12.23 7.13
C VAL A 157 -0.47 -10.79 7.20
N ASN A 158 -1.79 -10.65 7.05
CA ASN A 158 -2.47 -9.36 7.11
C ASN A 158 -3.35 -9.26 8.35
N GLU A 159 -3.18 -8.18 9.14
CA GLU A 159 -4.08 -7.74 10.21
C GLU A 159 -4.28 -8.72 11.38
N VAL A 160 -3.24 -9.40 11.82
CA VAL A 160 -3.37 -10.37 12.92
C VAL A 160 -3.21 -9.74 14.31
N ILE A 161 -2.67 -8.51 14.41
CA ILE A 161 -2.54 -7.79 15.68
C ILE A 161 -3.71 -6.84 15.88
N ASP A 162 -4.31 -6.85 17.07
CA ASP A 162 -5.40 -5.93 17.42
C ASP A 162 -4.88 -4.58 17.95
N ASN A 163 -5.76 -3.60 18.11
CA ASN A 163 -5.40 -2.23 18.52
C ASN A 163 -4.76 -2.13 19.92
N ASP A 164 -4.98 -3.12 20.78
CA ASP A 164 -4.36 -3.23 22.10
C ASP A 164 -2.98 -3.92 22.08
N GLY A 165 -2.53 -4.37 20.88
CA GLY A 165 -1.26 -5.07 20.69
C GLY A 165 -1.33 -6.58 20.93
N SER A 166 -2.47 -7.15 21.29
CA SER A 166 -2.69 -8.59 21.35
C SER A 166 -2.97 -9.19 19.98
N TYR A 167 -2.94 -10.52 19.86
CA TYR A 167 -3.44 -11.18 18.67
C TYR A 167 -4.96 -11.07 18.57
N ARG A 168 -5.45 -10.72 17.38
CA ARG A 168 -6.87 -10.68 17.06
C ARG A 168 -7.45 -12.09 17.11
N PRO A 169 -8.56 -12.34 17.83
CA PRO A 169 -9.16 -13.67 17.93
C PRO A 169 -9.90 -14.06 16.65
N THR A 170 -9.15 -14.19 15.56
CA THR A 170 -9.68 -14.60 14.26
C THR A 170 -9.86 -16.10 14.16
N THR A 171 -10.61 -16.56 13.15
CA THR A 171 -10.79 -18.00 12.88
C THR A 171 -9.46 -18.69 12.61
N TRP A 172 -8.49 -18.00 11.97
CA TRP A 172 -7.14 -18.51 11.79
C TRP A 172 -6.42 -18.72 13.12
N VAL A 173 -6.37 -17.69 13.97
CA VAL A 173 -5.68 -17.76 15.27
C VAL A 173 -6.31 -18.82 16.17
N ASN A 174 -7.65 -18.81 16.30
CA ASN A 174 -8.36 -19.74 17.16
C ASN A 174 -8.23 -21.19 16.69
N GLY A 175 -8.28 -21.44 15.40
CA GLY A 175 -8.22 -22.80 14.85
C GLY A 175 -6.81 -23.40 14.85
N ILE A 176 -5.76 -22.58 14.74
CA ILE A 176 -4.37 -23.03 14.90
C ILE A 176 -3.96 -23.12 16.37
N GLY A 177 -4.68 -22.39 17.25
CA GLY A 177 -4.52 -22.45 18.70
C GLY A 177 -3.94 -21.19 19.31
N ASP A 178 -3.04 -20.49 18.61
CA ASP A 178 -2.47 -19.20 19.03
C ASP A 178 -1.87 -18.43 17.84
N GLY A 179 -1.68 -17.12 18.05
CA GLY A 179 -1.17 -16.21 17.01
C GLY A 179 0.31 -16.41 16.72
N ASP A 180 1.14 -16.72 17.71
CA ASP A 180 2.59 -16.98 17.51
C ASP A 180 2.79 -18.17 16.57
N THR A 181 2.05 -19.27 16.79
CA THR A 181 2.11 -20.45 15.92
C THR A 181 1.62 -20.15 14.52
N LEU A 182 0.50 -19.42 14.36
CA LEU A 182 -0.01 -19.02 13.04
C LEU A 182 1.04 -18.26 12.26
N VAL A 183 1.62 -17.22 12.85
CA VAL A 183 2.59 -16.34 12.18
C VAL A 183 3.85 -17.12 11.81
N LYS A 184 4.40 -17.93 12.73
CA LYS A 184 5.57 -18.78 12.45
C LYS A 184 5.31 -19.74 11.30
N LEU A 185 4.18 -20.44 11.28
CA LEU A 185 3.84 -21.36 10.20
C LEU A 185 3.68 -20.63 8.86
N ALA A 186 2.95 -19.53 8.82
CA ALA A 186 2.71 -18.78 7.59
C ALA A 186 4.02 -18.26 6.95
N PHE A 187 4.91 -17.64 7.74
CA PHE A 187 6.19 -17.16 7.25
C PHE A 187 7.16 -18.29 6.89
N THR A 188 7.15 -19.42 7.62
CA THR A 188 7.94 -20.60 7.27
C THR A 188 7.51 -21.15 5.92
N PHE A 189 6.22 -21.36 5.70
CA PHE A 189 5.72 -21.88 4.42
C PHE A 189 5.97 -20.89 3.28
N ALA A 190 5.73 -19.58 3.48
CA ALA A 190 6.03 -18.59 2.46
C ALA A 190 7.53 -18.57 2.11
N GLY A 191 8.41 -18.68 3.09
CA GLY A 191 9.86 -18.79 2.87
C GLY A 191 10.28 -20.06 2.12
N GLU A 192 9.59 -21.18 2.35
CA GLU A 192 9.82 -22.46 1.66
C GLU A 192 9.39 -22.40 0.18
N TYR A 193 8.18 -21.88 -0.07
CA TYR A 193 7.56 -21.95 -1.40
C TYR A 193 7.81 -20.73 -2.28
N ALA A 194 8.25 -19.60 -1.70
CA ALA A 194 8.68 -18.39 -2.40
C ALA A 194 10.03 -17.87 -1.85
N PRO A 195 11.14 -18.60 -2.01
CA PRO A 195 12.41 -18.32 -1.32
C PRO A 195 13.05 -17.00 -1.74
N ASN A 196 12.80 -16.53 -2.96
CA ASN A 196 13.39 -15.30 -3.52
C ASN A 196 12.44 -14.11 -3.49
N THR A 197 11.27 -14.24 -2.86
CA THR A 197 10.27 -13.19 -2.74
C THR A 197 10.36 -12.57 -1.35
N GLU A 198 10.27 -11.26 -1.22
CA GLU A 198 10.27 -10.60 0.08
C GLU A 198 8.99 -10.91 0.86
N LEU A 199 9.10 -11.11 2.17
CA LEU A 199 8.01 -11.55 3.05
C LEU A 199 7.65 -10.46 4.04
N TYR A 200 6.41 -9.97 3.99
CA TYR A 200 5.94 -8.84 4.77
C TYR A 200 4.81 -9.21 5.73
N TYR A 201 4.80 -8.54 6.86
CA TYR A 201 3.63 -8.39 7.70
C TYR A 201 2.94 -7.06 7.37
N ASN A 202 1.63 -7.03 7.19
CA ASN A 202 0.88 -5.82 6.83
C ASN A 202 -0.28 -5.57 7.80
N ASP A 203 -0.47 -4.30 8.25
CA ASP A 203 -1.57 -3.99 9.17
C ASP A 203 -1.99 -2.50 9.13
N PHE A 204 -3.27 -2.25 9.45
CA PHE A 204 -3.79 -0.91 9.69
C PHE A 204 -3.50 -0.44 11.13
N ASN A 205 -3.61 0.86 11.38
CA ASN A 205 -3.35 1.44 12.70
C ASN A 205 -1.98 1.10 13.32
N ALA A 206 -1.00 0.65 12.54
CA ALA A 206 0.34 0.30 13.00
C ALA A 206 1.09 1.48 13.67
N TRP A 207 0.58 2.70 13.52
CA TRP A 207 1.05 3.89 14.19
C TRP A 207 0.63 3.97 15.67
N ARG A 208 -0.40 3.25 16.11
CA ARG A 208 -0.88 3.24 17.50
C ARG A 208 0.16 2.57 18.42
N PRO A 209 0.55 3.18 19.54
CA PRO A 209 1.63 2.66 20.37
C PRO A 209 1.48 1.19 20.76
N ALA A 210 0.33 0.78 21.29
CA ALA A 210 0.13 -0.60 21.72
C ALA A 210 0.19 -1.59 20.54
N LYS A 211 -0.46 -1.26 19.41
CA LYS A 211 -0.42 -2.09 18.19
C LYS A 211 0.97 -2.14 17.58
N ARG A 212 1.66 -1.00 17.48
CA ARG A 212 3.06 -0.94 17.05
C ARG A 212 3.94 -1.87 17.89
N ASP A 213 3.80 -1.82 19.21
CA ASP A 213 4.59 -2.65 20.13
C ASP A 213 4.24 -4.15 19.97
N GLY A 214 2.97 -4.48 19.65
CA GLY A 214 2.54 -5.83 19.27
C GLY A 214 3.20 -6.31 17.98
N ILE A 215 3.28 -5.45 16.95
CA ILE A 215 3.96 -5.76 15.68
C ILE A 215 5.48 -5.92 15.91
N VAL A 216 6.10 -5.06 16.71
CA VAL A 216 7.52 -5.20 17.10
C VAL A 216 7.79 -6.55 17.75
N ARG A 217 6.89 -7.01 18.65
CA ARG A 217 6.99 -8.34 19.28
C ARG A 217 6.90 -9.46 18.23
N LEU A 218 5.94 -9.36 17.30
CA LEU A 218 5.77 -10.33 16.20
C LEU A 218 7.05 -10.45 15.35
N VAL A 219 7.62 -9.33 14.93
CA VAL A 219 8.86 -9.33 14.13
C VAL A 219 10.02 -9.97 14.91
N ARG A 220 10.20 -9.60 16.19
CA ARG A 220 11.23 -10.20 17.03
C ARG A 220 11.05 -11.71 17.22
N LEU A 221 9.81 -12.16 17.44
CA LEU A 221 9.49 -13.59 17.53
C LEU A 221 10.01 -14.36 16.31
N LEU A 222 9.74 -13.85 15.09
CA LEU A 222 10.20 -14.50 13.87
C LEU A 222 11.73 -14.49 13.77
N GLN A 223 12.37 -13.35 14.08
CA GLN A 223 13.83 -13.22 14.04
C GLN A 223 14.54 -14.13 15.06
N GLU A 224 14.01 -14.24 16.29
CA GLU A 224 14.54 -15.11 17.35
C GLU A 224 14.45 -16.59 17.00
N GLU A 225 13.42 -16.98 16.25
CA GLU A 225 13.23 -18.35 15.73
C GLU A 225 13.97 -18.60 14.40
N GLY A 226 14.71 -17.61 13.87
CA GLY A 226 15.39 -17.71 12.58
C GLY A 226 14.45 -17.78 11.37
N ILE A 227 13.19 -17.36 11.51
CA ILE A 227 12.20 -17.32 10.46
C ILE A 227 12.32 -15.97 9.73
N ARG A 228 12.40 -16.02 8.40
CA ARG A 228 12.57 -14.82 7.58
C ARG A 228 11.33 -13.94 7.59
N ILE A 229 11.56 -12.65 7.87
CA ILE A 229 10.66 -11.54 7.64
C ILE A 229 11.48 -10.38 7.09
N ASP A 230 11.08 -9.82 5.95
CA ASP A 230 11.84 -8.81 5.23
C ASP A 230 11.29 -7.40 5.47
N GLY A 231 10.01 -7.26 5.84
CA GLY A 231 9.42 -5.94 6.05
C GLY A 231 8.10 -5.91 6.82
N VAL A 232 7.75 -4.68 7.19
CA VAL A 232 6.48 -4.33 7.84
C VAL A 232 5.77 -3.28 6.99
N GLY A 233 4.54 -3.58 6.59
CA GLY A 233 3.61 -2.68 5.92
C GLY A 233 2.72 -1.95 6.94
N MET A 234 2.68 -0.63 6.82
CA MET A 234 1.71 0.23 7.49
C MET A 234 0.66 0.61 6.43
N GLN A 235 -0.58 0.10 6.53
CA GLN A 235 -1.59 0.33 5.48
C GLN A 235 -1.78 1.80 5.14
N GLY A 236 -1.88 2.68 6.12
CA GLY A 236 -1.96 4.11 5.83
C GLY A 236 -3.38 4.62 5.52
N HIS A 237 -4.42 3.94 5.98
CA HIS A 237 -5.80 4.42 5.93
C HIS A 237 -5.99 5.54 6.95
N TRP A 238 -5.64 6.76 6.55
CA TRP A 238 -5.59 7.92 7.43
C TRP A 238 -6.63 8.97 7.05
N GLY A 239 -6.59 10.10 7.70
CA GLY A 239 -7.48 11.23 7.41
C GLY A 239 -6.74 12.56 7.47
N LEU A 240 -7.45 13.63 7.17
CA LEU A 240 -6.88 14.99 7.15
C LEU A 240 -6.19 15.35 8.47
N ASN A 241 -6.77 14.96 9.60
CA ASN A 241 -6.33 15.38 10.93
C ASN A 241 -5.78 14.25 11.80
N TYR A 242 -5.69 13.02 11.27
CA TYR A 242 -5.18 11.85 11.99
C TYR A 242 -4.44 10.88 11.05
N PRO A 243 -3.50 10.09 11.61
CA PRO A 243 -2.89 10.26 12.92
C PRO A 243 -2.01 11.50 12.97
N LYS A 244 -1.61 11.91 14.19
CA LYS A 244 -0.55 12.93 14.34
C LYS A 244 0.76 12.39 13.76
N THR A 245 1.48 13.25 13.06
CA THR A 245 2.74 12.88 12.37
C THR A 245 3.77 12.25 13.27
N ALA A 246 3.89 12.70 14.51
CA ALA A 246 4.81 12.12 15.49
C ALA A 246 4.58 10.60 15.74
N TYR A 247 3.34 10.13 15.65
CA TYR A 247 3.05 8.70 15.80
C TYR A 247 3.45 7.91 14.54
N ILE A 248 3.29 8.49 13.35
CA ILE A 248 3.74 7.90 12.09
C ILE A 248 5.27 7.75 12.12
N GLU A 249 5.98 8.84 12.44
CA GLU A 249 7.43 8.85 12.52
C GLU A 249 7.96 7.85 13.55
N ALA A 250 7.35 7.78 14.73
CA ALA A 250 7.73 6.83 15.78
C ALA A 250 7.51 5.37 15.35
N ALA A 251 6.46 5.08 14.58
CA ALA A 251 6.21 3.72 14.06
C ALA A 251 7.26 3.34 13.00
N ILE A 252 7.53 4.22 12.03
CA ILE A 252 8.59 4.00 11.03
C ILE A 252 9.93 3.72 11.71
N ASP A 253 10.32 4.55 12.69
CA ASP A 253 11.57 4.39 13.41
C ASP A 253 11.62 3.08 14.21
N SER A 254 10.50 2.69 14.83
CA SER A 254 10.42 1.45 15.62
C SER A 254 10.59 0.20 14.75
N PHE A 255 9.96 0.16 13.57
CA PHE A 255 10.07 -0.97 12.66
C PHE A 255 11.43 -1.01 11.96
N ALA A 256 11.94 0.11 11.49
CA ALA A 256 13.28 0.20 10.89
C ALA A 256 14.40 -0.21 11.87
N ALA A 257 14.23 0.08 13.16
CA ALA A 257 15.20 -0.33 14.20
C ALA A 257 15.31 -1.86 14.38
N LEU A 258 14.37 -2.63 13.83
CA LEU A 258 14.42 -4.10 13.78
C LEU A 258 15.27 -4.63 12.62
N GLY A 259 15.77 -3.75 11.74
CA GLY A 259 16.52 -4.13 10.55
C GLY A 259 15.67 -4.69 9.41
N VAL A 260 14.36 -4.41 9.43
CA VAL A 260 13.42 -4.77 8.36
C VAL A 260 13.00 -3.54 7.56
N LYS A 261 12.57 -3.74 6.31
CA LYS A 261 12.00 -2.69 5.46
C LYS A 261 10.70 -2.16 6.04
N VAL A 262 10.40 -0.89 5.79
CA VAL A 262 9.12 -0.29 6.15
C VAL A 262 8.43 0.21 4.90
N MET A 263 7.15 -0.09 4.74
CA MET A 263 6.35 0.36 3.62
C MET A 263 5.07 1.04 4.11
N ILE A 264 4.58 1.99 3.32
CA ILE A 264 3.20 2.46 3.39
C ILE A 264 2.45 1.74 2.27
N THR A 265 1.53 0.86 2.61
CA THR A 265 1.05 -0.18 1.67
C THR A 265 -0.32 0.09 1.05
N GLU A 266 -1.14 0.94 1.69
CA GLU A 266 -2.54 1.14 1.31
C GLU A 266 -3.01 2.58 1.56
N LEU A 267 -2.13 3.56 1.25
CA LEU A 267 -2.38 4.95 1.59
C LEU A 267 -3.65 5.49 0.94
N ASP A 268 -4.54 5.97 1.77
CA ASP A 268 -5.62 6.87 1.41
C ASP A 268 -5.84 7.91 2.53
N VAL A 269 -6.34 9.10 2.18
CA VAL A 269 -6.60 10.18 3.13
C VAL A 269 -8.07 10.55 3.11
N ASP A 270 -8.82 10.03 4.07
CA ASP A 270 -10.25 10.24 4.21
C ASP A 270 -10.55 11.73 4.45
N VAL A 271 -11.39 12.32 3.59
CA VAL A 271 -11.80 13.73 3.69
C VAL A 271 -13.15 13.91 4.37
N LEU A 272 -13.88 12.81 4.56
CA LEU A 272 -15.19 12.87 5.20
C LEU A 272 -15.05 13.02 6.72
N PRO A 273 -15.98 13.72 7.38
CA PRO A 273 -15.97 13.83 8.83
C PRO A 273 -16.16 12.44 9.43
N LEU A 274 -15.05 11.88 9.89
CA LEU A 274 -15.07 10.76 10.80
C LEU A 274 -14.80 11.32 12.19
N THR A 275 -15.55 10.87 13.19
CA THR A 275 -15.24 11.21 14.57
C THR A 275 -13.80 10.78 14.88
N LYS A 276 -13.16 11.36 15.87
CA LYS A 276 -11.73 11.20 16.20
C LYS A 276 -11.22 9.76 16.27
N GLU A 277 -12.13 8.79 16.28
CA GLU A 277 -11.87 7.35 16.36
C GLU A 277 -12.46 6.59 15.17
N GLY A 278 -12.60 7.22 14.04
CA GLY A 278 -13.38 6.84 12.85
C GLY A 278 -13.45 5.37 12.46
N GLN A 279 -12.45 4.56 12.80
CA GLN A 279 -12.48 3.12 12.53
C GLN A 279 -13.23 2.31 13.59
N ILE A 280 -13.34 2.81 14.82
CA ILE A 280 -14.12 2.13 15.89
C ILE A 280 -15.61 2.35 15.65
N ILE A 281 -15.97 3.46 15.05
CA ILE A 281 -17.37 3.87 14.83
C ILE A 281 -17.95 3.25 13.54
N GLY A 282 -17.13 2.73 12.65
CA GLY A 282 -17.60 2.13 11.39
C GLY A 282 -18.74 1.14 11.58
N SER A 283 -18.62 0.23 12.54
CA SER A 283 -19.68 -0.73 12.85
C SER A 283 -20.94 -0.09 13.46
N VAL A 284 -20.78 1.02 14.17
CA VAL A 284 -21.90 1.78 14.76
C VAL A 284 -22.55 2.67 13.70
N MET A 285 -21.74 3.33 12.85
CA MET A 285 -22.23 4.19 11.77
C MET A 285 -22.94 3.44 10.65
N SER A 286 -22.66 2.15 10.48
CA SER A 286 -23.42 1.27 9.58
C SER A 286 -24.76 0.82 10.14
N SER A 287 -25.11 1.20 11.38
CA SER A 287 -26.41 0.88 11.95
C SER A 287 -27.54 1.70 11.32
N ASP A 288 -28.77 1.14 11.33
CA ASP A 288 -29.95 1.74 10.71
C ASP A 288 -30.21 3.20 11.15
N GLN A 289 -29.87 3.54 12.39
CA GLN A 289 -30.06 4.91 12.90
C GLN A 289 -29.25 5.97 12.14
N PHE A 290 -28.08 5.62 11.58
CA PHE A 290 -27.26 6.55 10.79
C PHE A 290 -27.63 6.57 9.31
N GLN A 291 -28.57 5.72 8.87
CA GLN A 291 -29.12 5.73 7.52
C GLN A 291 -30.32 6.68 7.40
N LEU A 292 -30.74 7.37 8.48
CA LEU A 292 -31.83 8.33 8.46
C LEU A 292 -31.47 9.55 7.62
N GLU A 293 -32.46 10.10 6.92
CA GLU A 293 -32.29 11.25 6.01
C GLU A 293 -31.66 12.46 6.71
N GLU A 294 -31.98 12.70 7.98
CA GLU A 294 -31.41 13.80 8.79
C GLU A 294 -29.89 13.73 8.97
N PHE A 295 -29.30 12.53 8.85
CA PHE A 295 -27.85 12.32 8.96
C PHE A 295 -27.13 12.33 7.60
N LYS A 296 -27.83 12.25 6.49
CA LYS A 296 -27.20 12.16 5.15
C LYS A 296 -26.26 13.34 4.89
N THR A 297 -26.72 14.58 5.11
CA THR A 297 -25.88 15.76 4.90
C THR A 297 -24.64 15.77 5.79
N PHE A 298 -24.73 15.23 7.00
CA PHE A 298 -23.59 15.10 7.89
C PHE A 298 -22.65 13.99 7.49
N LEU A 299 -23.20 12.85 7.06
CA LEU A 299 -22.42 11.66 6.71
C LEU A 299 -21.82 11.75 5.32
N ASP A 300 -22.46 12.45 4.39
CA ASP A 300 -22.02 12.64 3.00
C ASP A 300 -22.06 14.13 2.60
N PRO A 301 -21.25 14.98 3.25
CA PRO A 301 -21.30 16.43 3.06
C PRO A 301 -20.85 16.91 1.68
N TYR A 302 -20.18 16.05 0.92
CA TYR A 302 -19.57 16.40 -0.37
C TYR A 302 -20.16 15.59 -1.54
N ALA A 303 -21.45 15.21 -1.45
CA ALA A 303 -22.13 14.44 -2.50
C ALA A 303 -22.05 15.11 -3.88
N ASP A 304 -22.12 16.45 -3.93
CA ASP A 304 -22.10 17.27 -5.14
C ASP A 304 -20.69 17.70 -5.60
N GLY A 305 -19.64 17.29 -4.89
CA GLY A 305 -18.26 17.64 -5.21
C GLY A 305 -17.44 18.08 -3.99
N LEU A 306 -16.13 17.93 -4.05
CA LEU A 306 -15.23 18.32 -2.99
C LEU A 306 -14.97 19.83 -3.06
N PRO A 307 -15.22 20.63 -2.00
CA PRO A 307 -14.90 22.06 -1.96
C PRO A 307 -13.42 22.34 -2.15
N ASP A 308 -13.08 23.49 -2.75
CA ASP A 308 -11.70 23.86 -3.07
C ASP A 308 -10.81 23.99 -1.82
N ASP A 309 -11.34 24.48 -0.72
CA ASP A 309 -10.62 24.58 0.56
C ASP A 309 -10.28 23.19 1.11
N VAL A 310 -11.20 22.24 1.04
CA VAL A 310 -10.95 20.84 1.44
C VAL A 310 -9.97 20.14 0.48
N GLN A 311 -10.02 20.46 -0.82
CA GLN A 311 -9.01 20.00 -1.78
C GLN A 311 -7.60 20.49 -1.42
N GLN A 312 -7.47 21.75 -0.99
CA GLN A 312 -6.19 22.31 -0.54
C GLN A 312 -5.72 21.67 0.78
N GLU A 313 -6.63 21.40 1.72
CA GLU A 313 -6.32 20.66 2.95
C GLU A 313 -5.81 19.25 2.63
N LEU A 314 -6.46 18.57 1.70
CA LEU A 314 -6.02 17.25 1.25
C LEU A 314 -4.62 17.28 0.61
N ALA A 315 -4.37 18.27 -0.25
CA ALA A 315 -3.08 18.48 -0.88
C ALA A 315 -1.97 18.75 0.17
N ALA A 316 -2.26 19.62 1.13
CA ALA A 316 -1.34 19.92 2.22
C ALA A 316 -1.05 18.68 3.09
N ARG A 317 -2.08 17.87 3.38
CA ARG A 317 -1.92 16.64 4.16
C ARG A 317 -1.06 15.61 3.43
N TYR A 318 -1.29 15.38 2.14
CA TYR A 318 -0.45 14.52 1.33
C TYR A 318 0.99 15.00 1.26
N ALA A 319 1.23 16.30 1.06
CA ALA A 319 2.57 16.88 1.06
C ALA A 319 3.27 16.71 2.42
N GLU A 320 2.54 16.87 3.55
CA GLU A 320 3.06 16.60 4.88
C GLU A 320 3.51 15.14 5.06
N LEU A 321 2.65 14.18 4.64
CA LEU A 321 2.94 12.75 4.73
C LEU A 321 4.14 12.37 3.86
N PHE A 322 4.14 12.75 2.60
CA PHE A 322 5.26 12.49 1.70
C PHE A 322 6.55 13.21 2.13
N GLY A 323 6.43 14.37 2.79
CA GLY A 323 7.55 15.05 3.43
C GLY A 323 8.17 14.21 4.56
N ILE A 324 7.37 13.52 5.37
CA ILE A 324 7.86 12.56 6.37
C ILE A 324 8.55 11.38 5.67
N PHE A 325 7.91 10.79 4.68
CA PHE A 325 8.45 9.62 3.97
C PHE A 325 9.77 9.96 3.29
N TYR A 326 9.87 11.12 2.65
CA TYR A 326 11.10 11.55 1.99
C TYR A 326 12.23 11.86 2.98
N ARG A 327 11.95 12.46 4.14
CA ARG A 327 12.96 12.63 5.21
C ARG A 327 13.46 11.30 5.77
N LYS A 328 12.62 10.26 5.72
CA LYS A 328 12.92 8.91 6.21
C LYS A 328 13.14 7.89 5.07
N ARG A 329 13.51 8.36 3.87
CA ARG A 329 13.68 7.52 2.68
C ARG A 329 14.77 6.45 2.80
N ASP A 330 15.65 6.59 3.78
CA ASP A 330 16.61 5.55 4.18
C ASP A 330 15.96 4.36 4.90
N LYS A 331 14.70 4.50 5.31
CA LYS A 331 13.89 3.50 6.03
C LYS A 331 12.64 3.06 5.27
N ILE A 332 12.15 3.91 4.37
CA ILE A 332 10.94 3.66 3.57
C ILE A 332 11.34 3.06 2.23
N ASP A 333 10.83 1.88 1.94
CA ASP A 333 11.11 1.16 0.69
C ASP A 333 10.05 1.42 -0.39
N ARG A 334 8.79 1.65 0.01
CA ARG A 334 7.66 1.83 -0.88
C ARG A 334 6.51 2.61 -0.24
N VAL A 335 5.81 3.41 -1.08
CA VAL A 335 4.54 4.06 -0.75
C VAL A 335 3.50 3.69 -1.81
N THR A 336 2.45 2.99 -1.43
CA THR A 336 1.38 2.51 -2.32
C THR A 336 0.05 3.14 -1.93
N LEU A 337 -0.66 3.75 -2.89
CA LEU A 337 -2.02 4.27 -2.74
C LEU A 337 -3.02 3.10 -2.83
N TRP A 338 -4.11 3.13 -2.02
CA TRP A 338 -5.12 2.07 -2.12
C TRP A 338 -6.19 2.38 -3.15
N GLY A 339 -5.75 2.49 -4.39
CA GLY A 339 -6.53 2.78 -5.57
C GLY A 339 -5.95 3.89 -6.44
N VAL A 340 -6.37 3.94 -7.69
CA VAL A 340 -5.87 4.90 -8.68
C VAL A 340 -6.62 6.23 -8.60
N HIS A 341 -7.97 6.19 -8.49
CA HIS A 341 -8.82 7.37 -8.53
C HIS A 341 -9.99 7.27 -7.53
N ASP A 342 -10.55 8.43 -7.15
CA ASP A 342 -11.60 8.51 -6.13
C ASP A 342 -12.82 7.61 -6.38
N GLY A 343 -13.16 7.38 -7.64
CA GLY A 343 -14.33 6.56 -8.00
C GLY A 343 -14.20 5.08 -7.66
N MET A 344 -12.97 4.55 -7.56
CA MET A 344 -12.74 3.15 -7.19
C MET A 344 -12.45 2.95 -5.69
N SER A 345 -12.34 4.03 -4.92
CA SER A 345 -12.01 3.91 -3.51
C SER A 345 -13.05 3.13 -2.71
N TRP A 346 -12.60 2.16 -1.92
CA TRP A 346 -13.43 1.40 -0.98
C TRP A 346 -14.13 2.29 0.05
N LYS A 347 -13.58 3.48 0.30
CA LYS A 347 -14.13 4.50 1.21
C LYS A 347 -15.48 5.06 0.74
N ASN A 348 -15.89 4.85 -0.50
CA ASN A 348 -17.23 5.17 -0.98
C ASN A 348 -18.31 4.24 -0.40
N GLY A 349 -17.92 3.06 0.08
CA GLY A 349 -18.81 2.07 0.66
C GLY A 349 -18.62 1.83 2.16
N TYR A 350 -17.58 2.39 2.76
CA TYR A 350 -17.21 2.15 4.15
C TYR A 350 -16.74 3.44 4.85
N PRO A 351 -17.09 3.68 6.13
CA PRO A 351 -17.94 2.85 7.00
C PRO A 351 -19.44 2.98 6.71
N VAL A 352 -19.84 3.94 5.91
CA VAL A 352 -21.24 4.19 5.56
C VAL A 352 -21.43 3.93 4.07
N PRO A 353 -22.30 2.99 3.66
CA PRO A 353 -22.54 2.68 2.27
C PRO A 353 -23.07 3.89 1.49
N GLY A 354 -22.61 4.05 0.24
CA GLY A 354 -23.10 5.06 -0.68
C GLY A 354 -22.60 6.50 -0.42
N ARG A 355 -21.58 6.68 0.40
CA ARG A 355 -20.91 7.99 0.59
C ARG A 355 -20.03 8.33 -0.61
N THR A 356 -19.89 9.64 -0.85
CA THR A 356 -19.00 10.17 -1.89
C THR A 356 -17.70 10.67 -1.27
N ASN A 357 -16.66 9.85 -1.30
CA ASN A 357 -15.35 10.19 -0.74
C ASN A 357 -14.34 10.59 -1.83
N TYR A 358 -13.30 11.31 -1.45
CA TYR A 358 -12.26 11.85 -2.34
C TYR A 358 -10.85 11.61 -1.79
N PRO A 359 -10.50 10.38 -1.39
CA PRO A 359 -9.30 10.14 -0.60
C PRO A 359 -8.01 9.98 -1.40
N LEU A 360 -8.09 9.88 -2.73
CA LEU A 360 -6.97 9.55 -3.61
C LEU A 360 -6.40 10.78 -4.35
N LEU A 361 -5.36 10.57 -5.14
CA LEU A 361 -4.63 11.62 -5.83
C LEU A 361 -5.27 12.05 -7.16
N PHE A 362 -6.07 11.18 -7.75
CA PHE A 362 -6.79 11.45 -9.00
C PHE A 362 -8.29 11.43 -8.73
N ASP A 363 -8.99 12.32 -9.40
CA ASP A 363 -10.45 12.42 -9.30
C ASP A 363 -11.17 11.30 -10.07
N ARG A 364 -12.51 11.33 -10.08
CA ARG A 364 -13.32 10.32 -10.77
C ARG A 364 -13.14 10.31 -12.29
N ASP A 365 -12.67 11.42 -12.86
CA ASP A 365 -12.36 11.57 -14.28
C ASP A 365 -10.87 11.30 -14.60
N ARG A 366 -10.11 10.80 -13.62
CA ARG A 366 -8.66 10.48 -13.68
C ARG A 366 -7.80 11.72 -13.87
N GLN A 367 -8.34 12.92 -13.55
CA GLN A 367 -7.54 14.13 -13.57
C GLN A 367 -6.75 14.24 -12.27
N ALA A 368 -5.51 14.74 -12.37
CA ALA A 368 -4.67 14.99 -11.21
C ALA A 368 -5.28 16.06 -10.30
N LYS A 369 -5.43 15.74 -9.03
CA LYS A 369 -5.84 16.70 -8.00
C LYS A 369 -4.63 17.54 -7.57
N PRO A 370 -4.82 18.73 -6.94
CA PRO A 370 -3.72 19.56 -6.44
C PRO A 370 -2.70 18.81 -5.56
N ALA A 371 -3.10 17.70 -4.95
CA ALA A 371 -2.23 16.84 -4.16
C ALA A 371 -1.08 16.23 -4.99
N VAL A 372 -1.27 15.95 -6.28
CA VAL A 372 -0.21 15.40 -7.15
C VAL A 372 0.95 16.37 -7.26
N ASP A 373 0.68 17.64 -7.62
CA ASP A 373 1.71 18.66 -7.74
C ASP A 373 2.38 18.94 -6.39
N ALA A 374 1.59 18.97 -5.31
CA ALA A 374 2.09 19.19 -3.96
C ALA A 374 3.09 18.09 -3.53
N ILE A 375 2.82 16.83 -3.89
CA ILE A 375 3.71 15.69 -3.61
C ILE A 375 4.97 15.76 -4.48
N ILE A 376 4.85 16.02 -5.77
CA ILE A 376 5.98 16.13 -6.70
C ILE A 376 6.97 17.22 -6.25
N ALA A 377 6.48 18.30 -5.65
CA ALA A 377 7.32 19.38 -5.17
C ALA A 377 8.11 19.05 -3.88
N VAL A 378 7.74 18.00 -3.12
CA VAL A 378 8.36 17.67 -1.82
C VAL A 378 9.88 17.44 -1.91
N PRO A 379 10.42 16.62 -2.82
CA PRO A 379 11.86 16.40 -2.89
C PRO A 379 12.66 17.66 -3.21
N GLN A 380 12.12 18.53 -4.05
CA GLN A 380 12.76 19.78 -4.48
C GLN A 380 12.92 20.78 -3.32
N HIS A 381 11.92 20.89 -2.44
CA HIS A 381 11.97 21.78 -1.28
C HIS A 381 12.87 21.24 -0.15
N THR A 382 13.18 19.95 -0.16
CA THR A 382 14.01 19.32 0.89
C THR A 382 15.49 19.32 0.52
N ALA A 383 15.84 19.36 -0.77
CA ALA A 383 17.21 19.44 -1.27
C ALA A 383 17.87 20.82 -1.06
N THR A 384 17.07 21.86 -0.80
CA THR A 384 17.54 23.26 -0.63
C THR A 384 17.73 23.67 0.84
N ARG A 385 17.59 22.78 1.80
CA ARG A 385 17.85 22.99 3.23
C ARG A 385 18.98 22.09 3.72
#